data_ecb2b6ecbf64716c7057f3e77264aa31
#
_entry.id   ecb2b6ecbf64716c7057f3e77264aa31
#
_cell.length_a   1.000
_cell.length_b   1.000
_cell.length_c   1.000
_cell.angle_alpha   90.00
_cell.angle_beta   90.00
_cell.angle_gamma   90.00
#
_symmetry.space_group_name_H-M   'P 1'
#
loop_
_entity.id
_entity.type
_entity.pdbx_description
1 polymer ?
#
loop_
_entity_poly.entity_id
_entity_poly.type
_entity_poly.pdbx_seq_one_letter_code
_entity_poly.pdbx_strand_id
1 'polypeptide(L)'
;MELFARCAREPERLLAVTEEGRRYTLGDLNAASERLGRAVGGHKLVFLLCENSPGLLLSYFSCLNTGAVPLLLDAHISPELLEGLLAAYQPAFACVPEDLSQETRQVLKDFQPHLTLEDAQLLRRPGTEGPELHPELALLLTTSGSTGSPKLVRISARNLESNTKSIVEYLGLTEEERPVTNLAMSYSYGMSILNTHLLAGATIVLTRRSVLERPFWELMEREGVTSLAGVPYTYRMFQRAGLQSMALPALRTLTQAGGKLPEALHREYAAWAEQTGRRFCVMYGQTEASPRMGYLPPEEAIRKCGSMGIPVPGGRFQLLQEDGGVIQAADTVGELVYQGPNVAMGYAQQADDLRLGDQWHGELHTGDMAKRDEDGFYYIVGRKKRFVKLYGNRVSLDEVERLLSTRFPQAGFACVGKDDCLRIFHDSPEPALTQDATDYLSAQMHFPPRVFQVQALASIPKNESGKTNYRALEEMI
;
A
#
# COMPACT_ATOMS: atom_id res chain seq x y z
N MET A 1 -6.77 -13.92 17.36
CA MET A 1 -6.05 -12.62 17.31
C MET A 1 -6.77 -11.61 18.22
N GLU A 2 -6.03 -10.75 18.90
CA GLU A 2 -6.58 -9.66 19.74
C GLU A 2 -7.44 -8.68 18.94
N LEU A 3 -7.16 -8.57 17.64
CA LEU A 3 -7.95 -7.82 16.67
C LEU A 3 -9.48 -8.07 16.81
N PHE A 4 -9.88 -9.27 17.19
CA PHE A 4 -11.28 -9.68 17.32
C PHE A 4 -11.77 -9.73 18.78
N ALA A 5 -10.97 -9.28 19.75
CA ALA A 5 -11.34 -9.40 21.17
C ALA A 5 -12.64 -8.64 21.53
N ARG A 6 -12.97 -7.57 20.78
CA ARG A 6 -14.22 -6.82 20.98
C ARG A 6 -15.45 -7.52 20.38
N CYS A 7 -15.29 -8.35 19.36
CA CYS A 7 -16.43 -8.95 18.64
C CYS A 7 -17.38 -9.72 19.56
N ALA A 8 -16.85 -10.46 20.51
CA ALA A 8 -17.64 -11.22 21.49
C ALA A 8 -18.20 -10.34 22.62
N ARG A 9 -17.53 -9.22 22.96
CA ARG A 9 -17.90 -8.39 24.12
C ARG A 9 -18.89 -7.29 23.78
N GLU A 10 -18.86 -6.79 22.56
CA GLU A 10 -19.59 -5.62 22.12
C GLU A 10 -20.32 -5.89 20.78
N PRO A 11 -21.18 -6.94 20.70
CA PRO A 11 -21.77 -7.37 19.43
C PRO A 11 -22.63 -6.30 18.76
N GLU A 12 -23.24 -5.38 19.52
CA GLU A 12 -24.08 -4.28 18.99
C GLU A 12 -23.25 -3.09 18.44
N ARG A 13 -21.93 -3.10 18.65
CA ARG A 13 -21.07 -2.03 18.15
C ARG A 13 -21.02 -2.04 16.63
N LEU A 14 -21.12 -0.84 16.04
CA LEU A 14 -21.01 -0.68 14.60
C LEU A 14 -19.60 -0.99 14.12
N LEU A 15 -19.52 -1.89 13.14
CA LEU A 15 -18.30 -2.21 12.39
C LEU A 15 -18.18 -1.31 11.15
N ALA A 16 -19.27 -1.20 10.38
CA ALA A 16 -19.26 -0.50 9.11
C ALA A 16 -20.61 0.13 8.76
N VAL A 17 -20.56 1.16 7.91
CA VAL A 17 -21.72 1.76 7.26
C VAL A 17 -21.45 1.92 5.76
N THR A 18 -22.42 1.63 4.90
CA THR A 18 -22.30 1.74 3.44
C THR A 18 -22.78 3.09 2.91
N GLU A 19 -22.55 3.34 1.62
CA GLU A 19 -23.07 4.52 0.92
C GLU A 19 -24.60 4.64 1.00
N GLU A 20 -25.31 3.51 1.00
CA GLU A 20 -26.77 3.43 1.10
C GLU A 20 -27.29 3.53 2.54
N GLY A 21 -26.38 3.65 3.52
CA GLY A 21 -26.71 3.74 4.93
C GLY A 21 -26.98 2.40 5.61
N ARG A 22 -26.68 1.26 4.98
CA ARG A 22 -26.73 -0.04 5.65
C ARG A 22 -25.66 -0.09 6.74
N ARG A 23 -26.02 -0.67 7.87
CA ARG A 23 -25.18 -0.73 9.06
C ARG A 23 -24.84 -2.17 9.39
N TYR A 24 -23.59 -2.44 9.66
CA TYR A 24 -23.08 -3.76 10.06
C TYR A 24 -22.41 -3.64 11.42
N THR A 25 -22.69 -4.60 12.28
CA THR A 25 -22.20 -4.67 13.65
C THR A 25 -21.08 -5.70 13.81
N LEU A 26 -20.43 -5.72 14.97
CA LEU A 26 -19.50 -6.81 15.32
C LEU A 26 -20.26 -8.14 15.49
N GLY A 27 -21.56 -8.12 15.82
CA GLY A 27 -22.43 -9.29 15.83
C GLY A 27 -22.63 -9.88 14.44
N ASP A 28 -22.81 -9.03 13.42
CA ASP A 28 -22.87 -9.49 12.01
C ASP A 28 -21.56 -10.13 11.57
N LEU A 29 -20.41 -9.57 12.00
CA LEU A 29 -19.10 -10.18 11.76
C LEU A 29 -18.97 -11.55 12.45
N ASN A 30 -19.47 -11.71 13.69
CA ASN A 30 -19.46 -13.00 14.37
C ASN A 30 -20.30 -14.03 13.61
N ALA A 31 -21.50 -13.66 13.19
CA ALA A 31 -22.39 -14.53 12.41
C ALA A 31 -21.76 -14.93 11.05
N ALA A 32 -21.14 -13.97 10.37
CA ALA A 32 -20.41 -14.22 9.12
C ALA A 32 -19.21 -15.18 9.38
N SER A 33 -18.45 -14.95 10.46
CA SER A 33 -17.32 -15.78 10.84
C SER A 33 -17.72 -17.24 11.12
N GLU A 34 -18.82 -17.45 11.84
CA GLU A 34 -19.32 -18.81 12.08
C GLU A 34 -19.75 -19.52 10.78
N ARG A 35 -20.42 -18.81 9.89
CA ARG A 35 -20.85 -19.36 8.59
C ARG A 35 -19.67 -19.70 7.71
N LEU A 36 -18.71 -18.74 7.54
CA LEU A 36 -17.53 -18.95 6.72
C LEU A 36 -16.61 -20.02 7.32
N GLY A 37 -16.39 -20.02 8.63
CA GLY A 37 -15.56 -21.02 9.30
C GLY A 37 -16.09 -22.44 9.11
N ARG A 38 -17.43 -22.64 9.18
CA ARG A 38 -18.05 -23.94 8.87
C ARG A 38 -17.89 -24.33 7.40
N ALA A 39 -18.00 -23.37 6.48
CA ALA A 39 -17.90 -23.60 5.05
C ALA A 39 -16.47 -23.94 4.60
N VAL A 40 -15.47 -23.24 5.13
CA VAL A 40 -14.05 -23.43 4.79
C VAL A 40 -13.41 -24.61 5.54
N GLY A 41 -13.81 -24.83 6.80
CA GLY A 41 -13.37 -25.98 7.58
C GLY A 41 -11.93 -25.90 8.07
N GLY A 42 -11.46 -24.74 8.53
CA GLY A 42 -10.18 -24.58 9.21
C GLY A 42 -9.12 -23.76 8.45
N HIS A 43 -7.85 -24.10 8.68
CA HIS A 43 -6.68 -23.37 8.18
C HIS A 43 -6.45 -23.68 6.67
N LYS A 44 -7.19 -23.01 5.81
CA LYS A 44 -7.20 -23.20 4.36
C LYS A 44 -6.97 -21.87 3.63
N LEU A 45 -6.33 -21.96 2.46
CA LEU A 45 -6.15 -20.83 1.55
C LEU A 45 -7.47 -20.42 0.89
N VAL A 46 -7.81 -19.14 0.99
CA VAL A 46 -8.99 -18.52 0.33
C VAL A 46 -8.53 -17.36 -0.52
N PHE A 47 -8.75 -17.40 -1.83
CA PHE A 47 -8.53 -16.23 -2.68
C PHE A 47 -9.69 -15.26 -2.48
N LEU A 48 -9.40 -14.01 -2.09
CA LEU A 48 -10.38 -12.93 -2.00
C LEU A 48 -10.17 -11.94 -3.14
N LEU A 49 -11.12 -11.89 -4.10
CA LEU A 49 -11.17 -10.87 -5.14
C LEU A 49 -11.86 -9.64 -4.56
N CYS A 50 -11.04 -8.71 -4.07
CA CYS A 50 -11.45 -7.64 -3.17
C CYS A 50 -11.99 -6.43 -3.89
N GLU A 51 -13.10 -5.92 -3.40
CA GLU A 51 -13.58 -4.55 -3.55
C GLU A 51 -14.07 -4.03 -2.19
N ASN A 52 -14.23 -2.72 -2.04
CA ASN A 52 -14.66 -2.11 -0.77
C ASN A 52 -16.16 -2.31 -0.57
N SER A 53 -16.59 -3.54 -0.28
CA SER A 53 -17.98 -3.94 -0.11
C SER A 53 -18.22 -4.67 1.21
N PRO A 54 -19.46 -4.70 1.72
CA PRO A 54 -19.78 -5.36 2.99
C PRO A 54 -19.42 -6.84 3.00
N GLY A 55 -19.79 -7.58 1.96
CA GLY A 55 -19.58 -9.02 1.90
C GLY A 55 -18.08 -9.38 1.89
N LEU A 56 -17.26 -8.61 1.17
CA LEU A 56 -15.81 -8.84 1.11
C LEU A 56 -15.10 -8.36 2.40
N LEU A 57 -15.57 -7.27 3.03
CA LEU A 57 -15.09 -6.86 4.35
C LEU A 57 -15.36 -7.96 5.39
N LEU A 58 -16.60 -8.45 5.46
CA LEU A 58 -16.98 -9.52 6.37
C LEU A 58 -16.21 -10.82 6.06
N SER A 59 -16.02 -11.17 4.78
CA SER A 59 -15.26 -12.35 4.37
C SER A 59 -13.79 -12.24 4.78
N TYR A 60 -13.14 -11.09 4.58
CA TYR A 60 -11.76 -10.84 4.99
C TYR A 60 -11.58 -11.03 6.51
N PHE A 61 -12.38 -10.34 7.30
CA PHE A 61 -12.30 -10.45 8.75
C PHE A 61 -12.71 -11.84 9.25
N SER A 62 -13.68 -12.48 8.61
CA SER A 62 -14.07 -13.85 8.96
C SER A 62 -12.96 -14.85 8.70
N CYS A 63 -12.22 -14.74 7.58
CA CYS A 63 -11.04 -15.58 7.34
C CYS A 63 -10.04 -15.43 8.48
N LEU A 64 -9.64 -14.20 8.83
CA LEU A 64 -8.68 -13.97 9.91
C LEU A 64 -9.21 -14.45 11.28
N ASN A 65 -10.49 -14.26 11.57
CA ASN A 65 -11.10 -14.66 12.86
C ASN A 65 -11.19 -16.16 13.03
N THR A 66 -11.40 -16.90 11.94
CA THR A 66 -11.54 -18.36 11.96
C THR A 66 -10.25 -19.12 11.67
N GLY A 67 -9.16 -18.38 11.34
CA GLY A 67 -7.86 -18.97 11.00
C GLY A 67 -7.74 -19.45 9.55
N ALA A 68 -8.71 -19.17 8.68
CA ALA A 68 -8.51 -19.31 7.24
C ALA A 68 -7.52 -18.23 6.76
N VAL A 69 -6.76 -18.53 5.70
CA VAL A 69 -5.70 -17.65 5.18
C VAL A 69 -6.17 -16.98 3.91
N PRO A 70 -6.57 -15.68 3.95
CA PRO A 70 -6.93 -14.96 2.74
C PRO A 70 -5.69 -14.56 1.92
N LEU A 71 -5.78 -14.69 0.60
CA LEU A 71 -4.94 -13.96 -0.36
C LEU A 71 -5.78 -12.81 -0.92
N LEU A 72 -5.37 -11.58 -0.64
CA LEU A 72 -6.08 -10.39 -1.11
C LEU A 72 -5.64 -10.04 -2.54
N LEU A 73 -6.58 -10.08 -3.46
CA LEU A 73 -6.41 -9.74 -4.89
C LEU A 73 -7.38 -8.60 -5.24
N ASP A 74 -7.05 -7.78 -6.21
CA ASP A 74 -8.00 -6.81 -6.76
C ASP A 74 -9.12 -7.55 -7.52
N ALA A 75 -10.37 -7.11 -7.40
CA ALA A 75 -11.49 -7.72 -8.14
C ALA A 75 -11.35 -7.56 -9.67
N HIS A 76 -10.58 -6.54 -10.10
CA HIS A 76 -10.27 -6.26 -11.50
C HIS A 76 -8.93 -6.85 -11.97
N ILE A 77 -8.38 -7.82 -11.22
CA ILE A 77 -7.16 -8.54 -11.62
C ILE A 77 -7.29 -9.10 -13.02
N SER A 78 -6.21 -9.02 -13.84
CA SER A 78 -6.26 -9.58 -15.18
C SER A 78 -6.48 -11.09 -15.16
N PRO A 79 -7.26 -11.64 -16.11
CA PRO A 79 -7.51 -13.07 -16.20
C PRO A 79 -6.23 -13.91 -16.21
N GLU A 80 -5.21 -13.48 -16.94
CA GLU A 80 -3.94 -14.20 -17.09
C GLU A 80 -3.18 -14.27 -15.76
N LEU A 81 -3.18 -13.18 -14.97
CA LEU A 81 -2.54 -13.16 -13.67
C LEU A 81 -3.29 -14.04 -12.67
N LEU A 82 -4.64 -14.01 -12.71
CA LEU A 82 -5.47 -14.87 -11.86
C LEU A 82 -5.25 -16.34 -12.20
N GLU A 83 -5.22 -16.71 -13.50
CA GLU A 83 -4.91 -18.07 -13.94
C GLU A 83 -3.54 -18.54 -13.45
N GLY A 84 -2.53 -17.67 -13.56
CA GLY A 84 -1.18 -17.94 -13.07
C GLY A 84 -1.15 -18.19 -11.55
N LEU A 85 -1.89 -17.38 -10.77
CA LEU A 85 -2.01 -17.56 -9.32
C LEU A 85 -2.77 -18.85 -8.95
N LEU A 86 -3.86 -19.16 -9.65
CA LEU A 86 -4.62 -20.40 -9.44
C LEU A 86 -3.78 -21.64 -9.76
N ALA A 87 -2.97 -21.59 -10.81
CA ALA A 87 -2.08 -22.68 -11.18
C ALA A 87 -0.94 -22.85 -10.15
N ALA A 88 -0.35 -21.74 -9.67
CA ALA A 88 0.78 -21.76 -8.74
C ALA A 88 0.37 -22.19 -7.31
N TYR A 89 -0.82 -21.78 -6.84
CA TYR A 89 -1.22 -21.96 -5.43
C TYR A 89 -2.40 -22.89 -5.19
N GLN A 90 -3.13 -23.28 -6.22
CA GLN A 90 -4.20 -24.29 -6.22
C GLN A 90 -5.19 -24.17 -5.03
N PRO A 91 -5.81 -22.99 -4.78
CA PRO A 91 -6.74 -22.81 -3.68
C PRO A 91 -7.97 -23.70 -3.83
N ALA A 92 -8.51 -24.18 -2.69
CA ALA A 92 -9.80 -24.86 -2.67
C ALA A 92 -10.98 -23.89 -2.68
N PHE A 93 -10.75 -22.62 -2.27
CA PHE A 93 -11.78 -21.61 -2.12
C PHE A 93 -11.40 -20.29 -2.79
N ALA A 94 -12.41 -19.64 -3.37
CA ALA A 94 -12.34 -18.25 -3.83
C ALA A 94 -13.57 -17.49 -3.36
N CYS A 95 -13.41 -16.29 -2.81
CA CYS A 95 -14.49 -15.40 -2.46
C CYS A 95 -14.48 -14.21 -3.44
N VAL A 96 -15.61 -13.95 -4.06
CA VAL A 96 -15.73 -13.01 -5.19
C VAL A 96 -16.93 -12.08 -4.97
N PRO A 97 -16.92 -10.85 -5.53
CA PRO A 97 -18.11 -10.00 -5.56
C PRO A 97 -19.18 -10.58 -6.48
N GLU A 98 -20.45 -10.17 -6.28
CA GLU A 98 -21.55 -10.58 -7.17
C GLU A 98 -21.31 -10.09 -8.61
N ASP A 99 -20.81 -8.88 -8.80
CA ASP A 99 -20.56 -8.24 -10.09
C ASP A 99 -19.16 -8.55 -10.64
N LEU A 100 -18.88 -9.83 -10.82
CA LEU A 100 -17.61 -10.26 -11.42
C LEU A 100 -17.67 -10.23 -12.96
N SER A 101 -16.58 -9.83 -13.63
CA SER A 101 -16.51 -9.83 -15.10
C SER A 101 -16.70 -11.22 -15.70
N GLN A 102 -17.16 -11.30 -16.95
CA GLN A 102 -17.33 -12.60 -17.61
C GLN A 102 -16.01 -13.33 -17.80
N GLU A 103 -14.93 -12.59 -18.08
CA GLU A 103 -13.58 -13.13 -18.26
C GLU A 103 -13.10 -13.77 -16.95
N THR A 104 -13.24 -13.07 -15.82
CA THR A 104 -12.85 -13.60 -14.50
C THR A 104 -13.73 -14.79 -14.08
N ARG A 105 -15.04 -14.75 -14.40
CA ARG A 105 -15.94 -15.91 -14.19
C ARG A 105 -15.50 -17.13 -14.98
N GLN A 106 -15.03 -16.94 -16.21
CA GLN A 106 -14.52 -18.03 -17.05
C GLN A 106 -13.26 -18.67 -16.47
N VAL A 107 -12.36 -17.88 -15.86
CA VAL A 107 -11.17 -18.38 -15.14
C VAL A 107 -11.59 -19.25 -13.95
N LEU A 108 -12.65 -18.86 -13.25
CA LEU A 108 -13.17 -19.56 -12.07
C LEU A 108 -14.23 -20.63 -12.40
N LYS A 109 -14.37 -21.08 -13.65
CA LYS A 109 -15.40 -22.04 -14.10
C LYS A 109 -15.42 -23.37 -13.35
N ASP A 110 -14.27 -23.80 -12.82
CA ASP A 110 -14.14 -25.04 -12.05
C ASP A 110 -14.59 -24.88 -10.59
N PHE A 111 -14.90 -23.68 -10.15
CA PHE A 111 -15.42 -23.38 -8.82
C PHE A 111 -16.95 -23.34 -8.84
N GLN A 112 -17.57 -23.81 -7.76
CA GLN A 112 -19.03 -23.83 -7.60
C GLN A 112 -19.46 -22.96 -6.42
N PRO A 113 -20.61 -22.29 -6.49
CA PRO A 113 -21.19 -21.56 -5.38
C PRO A 113 -21.31 -22.42 -4.11
N HIS A 114 -20.85 -21.90 -2.96
CA HIS A 114 -20.80 -22.63 -1.71
C HIS A 114 -21.46 -21.89 -0.56
N LEU A 115 -21.24 -20.58 -0.44
CA LEU A 115 -21.83 -19.74 0.59
C LEU A 115 -21.97 -18.29 0.07
N THR A 116 -23.07 -17.62 0.37
CA THR A 116 -23.26 -16.19 0.13
C THR A 116 -23.17 -15.42 1.44
N LEU A 117 -22.36 -14.36 1.46
CA LEU A 117 -22.19 -13.40 2.54
C LEU A 117 -22.44 -12.00 1.98
N GLU A 118 -23.63 -11.43 2.24
CA GLU A 118 -24.06 -10.14 1.68
C GLU A 118 -23.91 -10.14 0.15
N ASP A 119 -23.12 -9.22 -0.39
CA ASP A 119 -22.80 -9.04 -1.81
C ASP A 119 -21.53 -9.80 -2.26
N ALA A 120 -21.11 -10.80 -1.48
CA ALA A 120 -19.96 -11.66 -1.82
C ALA A 120 -20.35 -13.13 -1.84
N GLN A 121 -19.73 -13.89 -2.74
CA GLN A 121 -19.95 -15.32 -2.91
C GLN A 121 -18.67 -16.10 -2.67
N LEU A 122 -18.68 -16.97 -1.66
CA LEU A 122 -17.63 -17.98 -1.49
C LEU A 122 -17.89 -19.12 -2.47
N LEU A 123 -16.91 -19.41 -3.28
CA LEU A 123 -16.89 -20.50 -4.24
C LEU A 123 -15.95 -21.60 -3.73
N ARG A 124 -16.26 -22.87 -4.03
CA ARG A 124 -15.42 -24.02 -3.73
C ARG A 124 -15.07 -24.78 -5.01
N ARG A 125 -13.81 -25.20 -5.13
CA ARG A 125 -13.35 -26.11 -6.20
C ARG A 125 -13.53 -27.57 -5.74
N PRO A 126 -14.47 -28.32 -6.32
CA PRO A 126 -14.72 -29.73 -5.93
C PRO A 126 -13.47 -30.59 -6.13
N GLY A 127 -13.23 -31.52 -5.19
CA GLY A 127 -12.09 -32.44 -5.25
C GLY A 127 -10.73 -31.82 -4.97
N THR A 128 -10.67 -30.53 -4.58
CA THR A 128 -9.43 -29.83 -4.22
C THR A 128 -9.42 -29.55 -2.71
N GLU A 129 -8.35 -29.96 -2.01
CA GLU A 129 -8.15 -29.67 -0.58
C GLU A 129 -7.35 -28.40 -0.33
N GLY A 130 -6.71 -27.86 -1.38
CA GLY A 130 -5.79 -26.74 -1.32
C GLY A 130 -4.39 -27.12 -0.79
N PRO A 131 -3.45 -26.17 -0.75
CA PRO A 131 -2.09 -26.39 -0.31
C PRO A 131 -2.00 -26.56 1.22
N GLU A 132 -0.94 -27.20 1.68
CA GLU A 132 -0.54 -27.21 3.08
C GLU A 132 0.01 -25.83 3.47
N LEU A 133 -0.41 -25.31 4.61
CA LEU A 133 -0.04 -23.98 5.10
C LEU A 133 0.76 -24.08 6.38
N HIS A 134 1.76 -23.20 6.55
CA HIS A 134 2.46 -23.07 7.82
C HIS A 134 1.48 -22.61 8.92
N PRO A 135 1.49 -23.18 10.13
CA PRO A 135 0.50 -22.89 11.17
C PRO A 135 0.39 -21.41 11.58
N GLU A 136 1.47 -20.64 11.45
CA GLU A 136 1.49 -19.22 11.76
C GLU A 136 1.06 -18.31 10.59
N LEU A 137 0.94 -18.87 9.37
CA LEU A 137 0.53 -18.08 8.21
C LEU A 137 -0.92 -17.60 8.38
N ALA A 138 -1.15 -16.31 8.29
CA ALA A 138 -2.46 -15.70 8.49
C ALA A 138 -2.97 -14.90 7.28
N LEU A 139 -2.08 -14.41 6.43
CA LEU A 139 -2.44 -13.55 5.32
C LEU A 139 -1.39 -13.64 4.22
N LEU A 140 -1.85 -13.53 2.98
CA LEU A 140 -1.01 -13.39 1.79
C LEU A 140 -1.36 -12.10 1.06
N LEU A 141 -0.32 -11.38 0.61
CA LEU A 141 -0.47 -10.19 -0.22
C LEU A 141 0.41 -10.28 -1.45
N THR A 142 -0.06 -9.72 -2.55
CA THR A 142 0.77 -9.51 -3.74
C THR A 142 1.71 -8.33 -3.53
N THR A 143 2.89 -8.38 -4.12
CA THR A 143 3.75 -7.20 -4.24
C THR A 143 3.47 -6.51 -5.56
N SER A 144 3.54 -5.18 -5.59
CA SER A 144 3.48 -4.38 -6.83
C SER A 144 4.74 -4.55 -7.70
N GLY A 145 5.41 -5.69 -7.57
CA GLY A 145 6.71 -5.94 -8.16
C GLY A 145 6.65 -6.31 -9.63
N SER A 146 7.57 -5.78 -10.33
CA SER A 146 7.93 -5.72 -11.73
C SER A 146 8.20 -7.05 -12.44
N THR A 147 7.85 -8.22 -11.94
CA THR A 147 8.42 -9.47 -12.46
C THR A 147 7.45 -10.44 -13.15
N GLY A 148 6.16 -10.10 -13.27
CA GLY A 148 5.18 -11.00 -13.94
C GLY A 148 5.03 -12.40 -13.31
N SER A 149 5.76 -12.68 -12.24
CA SER A 149 5.66 -13.91 -11.45
C SER A 149 4.73 -13.69 -10.25
N PRO A 150 3.88 -14.66 -9.90
CA PRO A 150 2.94 -14.59 -8.78
C PRO A 150 3.65 -14.68 -7.43
N LYS A 151 4.46 -13.68 -7.10
CA LYS A 151 5.21 -13.61 -5.84
C LYS A 151 4.33 -13.03 -4.74
N LEU A 152 4.10 -13.81 -3.69
CA LEU A 152 3.30 -13.41 -2.53
C LEU A 152 4.18 -13.14 -1.31
N VAL A 153 3.76 -12.19 -0.47
CA VAL A 153 4.32 -11.96 0.86
C VAL A 153 3.53 -12.78 1.87
N ARG A 154 4.22 -13.59 2.66
CA ARG A 154 3.67 -14.45 3.72
C ARG A 154 3.67 -13.70 5.04
N ILE A 155 2.50 -13.45 5.60
CA ILE A 155 2.31 -12.64 6.80
C ILE A 155 1.71 -13.51 7.91
N SER A 156 2.36 -13.57 9.07
CA SER A 156 1.84 -14.25 10.24
C SER A 156 0.81 -13.41 10.99
N ALA A 157 0.01 -14.06 11.84
CA ALA A 157 -0.90 -13.38 12.76
C ALA A 157 -0.14 -12.37 13.65
N ARG A 158 1.06 -12.74 14.13
CA ARG A 158 1.93 -11.88 14.94
C ARG A 158 2.39 -10.64 14.18
N ASN A 159 2.79 -10.80 12.90
CA ASN A 159 3.21 -9.66 12.07
C ASN A 159 2.06 -8.68 11.90
N LEU A 160 0.86 -9.18 11.54
CA LEU A 160 -0.33 -8.38 11.33
C LEU A 160 -0.75 -7.62 12.59
N GLU A 161 -0.84 -8.32 13.73
CA GLU A 161 -1.23 -7.72 15.01
C GLU A 161 -0.24 -6.68 15.50
N SER A 162 1.07 -6.96 15.42
CA SER A 162 2.08 -6.01 15.87
C SER A 162 2.04 -4.71 15.07
N ASN A 163 1.89 -4.80 13.74
CA ASN A 163 1.76 -3.61 12.90
C ASN A 163 0.46 -2.85 13.18
N THR A 164 -0.65 -3.57 13.33
CA THR A 164 -1.96 -2.97 13.64
C THR A 164 -1.90 -2.19 14.97
N LYS A 165 -1.35 -2.79 16.04
CA LYS A 165 -1.18 -2.13 17.34
C LYS A 165 -0.29 -0.89 17.26
N SER A 166 0.84 -1.03 16.58
CA SER A 166 1.78 0.06 16.37
C SER A 166 1.14 1.26 15.66
N ILE A 167 0.32 1.02 14.62
CA ILE A 167 -0.37 2.09 13.91
C ILE A 167 -1.45 2.75 14.80
N VAL A 168 -2.22 1.96 15.54
CA VAL A 168 -3.22 2.48 16.49
C VAL A 168 -2.55 3.39 17.51
N GLU A 169 -1.39 2.98 18.03
CA GLU A 169 -0.61 3.74 19.02
C GLU A 169 -0.14 5.10 18.49
N TYR A 170 0.64 5.13 17.39
CA TYR A 170 1.23 6.39 16.94
C TYR A 170 0.23 7.33 16.28
N LEU A 171 -0.87 6.83 15.70
CA LEU A 171 -1.96 7.67 15.22
C LEU A 171 -2.94 8.08 16.33
N GLY A 172 -2.86 7.45 17.51
CA GLY A 172 -3.78 7.69 18.62
C GLY A 172 -5.21 7.39 18.24
N LEU A 173 -5.45 6.26 17.51
CA LEU A 173 -6.78 5.90 17.04
C LEU A 173 -7.67 5.45 18.19
N THR A 174 -8.90 5.93 18.19
CA THR A 174 -9.93 5.59 19.17
C THR A 174 -11.20 5.09 18.50
N GLU A 175 -12.15 4.63 19.29
CA GLU A 175 -13.47 4.21 18.82
C GLU A 175 -14.32 5.31 18.19
N GLU A 176 -13.93 6.57 18.38
CA GLU A 176 -14.60 7.74 17.77
C GLU A 176 -14.20 7.99 16.33
N GLU A 177 -13.20 7.23 15.81
CA GLU A 177 -12.75 7.38 14.44
C GLU A 177 -13.79 6.83 13.46
N ARG A 178 -13.87 7.46 12.29
CA ARG A 178 -14.69 7.06 11.15
C ARG A 178 -13.87 7.17 9.86
N PRO A 179 -13.04 6.17 9.55
CA PRO A 179 -12.27 6.16 8.30
C PRO A 179 -13.19 5.88 7.12
N VAL A 180 -12.83 6.41 5.94
CA VAL A 180 -13.47 6.04 4.68
C VAL A 180 -12.56 5.15 3.85
N THR A 181 -13.13 4.16 3.15
CA THR A 181 -12.39 3.21 2.31
C THR A 181 -12.09 3.78 0.92
N ASN A 182 -11.32 4.86 0.85
CA ASN A 182 -10.88 5.44 -0.41
C ASN A 182 -9.63 4.79 -1.02
N LEU A 183 -9.10 3.77 -0.35
CA LEU A 183 -8.05 2.88 -0.86
C LEU A 183 -8.58 1.45 -0.93
N ALA A 184 -8.16 0.71 -1.95
CA ALA A 184 -8.57 -0.68 -2.12
C ALA A 184 -8.13 -1.55 -0.93
N MET A 185 -9.01 -2.43 -0.44
CA MET A 185 -8.69 -3.35 0.65
C MET A 185 -7.67 -4.43 0.27
N SER A 186 -7.48 -4.70 -1.02
CA SER A 186 -6.42 -5.57 -1.54
C SER A 186 -5.02 -4.95 -1.43
N TYR A 187 -4.96 -3.63 -1.34
CA TYR A 187 -3.70 -2.92 -1.13
C TYR A 187 -3.33 -2.90 0.35
N SER A 188 -2.08 -3.23 0.68
CA SER A 188 -1.61 -3.34 2.08
C SER A 188 -1.89 -2.09 2.94
N TYR A 189 -1.89 -0.89 2.34
CA TYR A 189 -2.26 0.34 3.03
C TYR A 189 -3.77 0.40 3.33
N GLY A 190 -4.63 0.11 2.34
CA GLY A 190 -6.08 0.04 2.55
C GLY A 190 -6.45 -1.01 3.59
N MET A 191 -5.88 -2.21 3.48
CA MET A 191 -6.02 -3.29 4.47
C MET A 191 -5.63 -2.82 5.89
N SER A 192 -4.52 -2.09 6.03
CA SER A 192 -4.06 -1.60 7.34
C SER A 192 -5.07 -0.64 8.00
N ILE A 193 -5.81 0.14 7.21
CA ILE A 193 -6.88 1.00 7.71
C ILE A 193 -8.00 0.14 8.31
N LEU A 194 -8.43 -0.92 7.61
CA LEU A 194 -9.49 -1.81 8.10
C LEU A 194 -9.08 -2.44 9.43
N ASN A 195 -7.88 -3.01 9.52
CA ASN A 195 -7.40 -3.69 10.71
C ASN A 195 -7.25 -2.76 11.92
N THR A 196 -6.68 -1.57 11.71
CA THR A 196 -6.43 -0.61 12.79
C THR A 196 -7.73 -0.05 13.35
N HIS A 197 -8.72 0.20 12.51
CA HIS A 197 -10.00 0.74 12.95
C HIS A 197 -10.91 -0.34 13.56
N LEU A 198 -10.82 -1.59 13.10
CA LEU A 198 -11.46 -2.71 13.82
C LEU A 198 -10.86 -2.87 15.23
N LEU A 199 -9.53 -2.84 15.38
CA LEU A 199 -8.87 -2.93 16.69
C LEU A 199 -9.26 -1.77 17.60
N ALA A 200 -9.33 -0.55 17.07
CA ALA A 200 -9.76 0.64 17.80
C ALA A 200 -11.25 0.62 18.17
N GLY A 201 -12.08 -0.24 17.55
CA GLY A 201 -13.53 -0.27 17.73
C GLY A 201 -14.25 0.85 16.98
N ALA A 202 -13.62 1.40 15.96
CA ALA A 202 -14.12 2.49 15.11
C ALA A 202 -15.07 1.99 14.02
N THR A 203 -15.93 2.87 13.50
CA THR A 203 -16.91 2.54 12.44
C THR A 203 -16.34 2.85 11.07
N ILE A 204 -16.16 1.86 10.20
CA ILE A 204 -15.64 2.01 8.85
C ILE A 204 -16.73 2.50 7.90
N VAL A 205 -16.48 3.57 7.15
CA VAL A 205 -17.37 4.06 6.09
C VAL A 205 -16.93 3.44 4.77
N LEU A 206 -17.76 2.51 4.26
CA LEU A 206 -17.49 1.77 3.03
C LEU A 206 -17.97 2.55 1.80
N THR A 207 -17.08 2.70 0.81
CA THR A 207 -17.42 3.29 -0.48
C THR A 207 -16.55 2.72 -1.60
N ARG A 208 -17.13 2.63 -2.81
CA ARG A 208 -16.42 2.37 -4.07
C ARG A 208 -16.23 3.64 -4.89
N ARG A 209 -16.73 4.79 -4.39
CA ARG A 209 -16.68 6.08 -5.08
C ARG A 209 -15.26 6.61 -5.17
N SER A 210 -14.98 7.19 -6.33
CA SER A 210 -13.75 7.95 -6.53
C SER A 210 -13.80 9.27 -5.75
N VAL A 211 -12.65 9.70 -5.24
CA VAL A 211 -12.47 11.02 -4.62
C VAL A 211 -12.71 12.20 -5.59
N LEU A 212 -12.85 11.94 -6.88
CA LEU A 212 -13.24 12.94 -7.89
C LEU A 212 -14.77 13.07 -8.04
N GLU A 213 -15.53 12.17 -7.44
CA GLU A 213 -16.99 12.16 -7.51
C GLU A 213 -17.60 12.97 -6.36
N ARG A 214 -18.58 13.82 -6.67
CA ARG A 214 -19.30 14.60 -5.67
C ARG A 214 -19.98 13.72 -4.58
N PRO A 215 -20.60 12.57 -4.90
CA PRO A 215 -21.21 11.68 -3.90
C PRO A 215 -20.21 11.16 -2.85
N PHE A 216 -18.92 11.06 -3.15
CA PHE A 216 -17.90 10.71 -2.17
C PHE A 216 -17.83 11.75 -1.03
N TRP A 217 -17.82 13.04 -1.38
CA TRP A 217 -17.73 14.12 -0.41
C TRP A 217 -19.02 14.31 0.38
N GLU A 218 -20.18 14.11 -0.27
CA GLU A 218 -21.49 14.09 0.40
C GLU A 218 -21.57 12.96 1.42
N LEU A 219 -21.03 11.78 1.11
CA LEU A 219 -20.90 10.66 2.05
C LEU A 219 -20.01 11.02 3.24
N MET A 220 -18.86 11.63 2.99
CA MET A 220 -17.94 12.06 4.05
C MET A 220 -18.60 13.02 5.05
N GLU A 221 -19.35 14.00 4.55
CA GLU A 221 -20.08 14.96 5.39
C GLU A 221 -21.20 14.26 6.17
N ARG A 222 -22.04 13.49 5.48
CA ARG A 222 -23.20 12.78 6.07
C ARG A 222 -22.80 11.81 7.17
N GLU A 223 -21.72 11.04 6.94
CA GLU A 223 -21.25 10.04 7.90
C GLU A 223 -20.24 10.60 8.91
N GLY A 224 -19.86 11.86 8.82
CA GLY A 224 -18.90 12.48 9.72
C GLY A 224 -17.53 11.82 9.69
N VAL A 225 -16.99 11.58 8.48
CA VAL A 225 -15.70 10.93 8.29
C VAL A 225 -14.58 11.74 8.94
N THR A 226 -13.74 11.07 9.74
CA THR A 226 -12.70 11.69 10.54
C THR A 226 -11.30 11.61 9.92
N SER A 227 -11.09 10.66 9.00
CA SER A 227 -9.77 10.46 8.41
C SER A 227 -9.80 10.12 6.92
N LEU A 228 -8.81 10.67 6.19
CA LEU A 228 -8.52 10.38 4.78
C LEU A 228 -7.12 9.82 4.63
N ALA A 229 -7.01 8.78 3.83
CA ALA A 229 -5.73 8.18 3.46
C ALA A 229 -5.41 8.44 1.99
N GLY A 230 -4.14 8.61 1.65
CA GLY A 230 -3.76 8.83 0.26
C GLY A 230 -2.33 8.43 -0.10
N VAL A 231 -2.18 7.95 -1.32
CA VAL A 231 -0.89 7.88 -2.00
C VAL A 231 -0.60 9.23 -2.68
N PRO A 232 0.63 9.52 -3.17
CA PRO A 232 0.92 10.82 -3.80
C PRO A 232 -0.06 11.22 -4.91
N TYR A 233 -0.53 10.25 -5.70
CA TYR A 233 -1.54 10.49 -6.73
C TYR A 233 -2.88 10.93 -6.12
N THR A 234 -3.32 10.30 -5.03
CA THR A 234 -4.57 10.66 -4.33
C THR A 234 -4.53 12.09 -3.80
N TYR A 235 -3.39 12.54 -3.29
CA TYR A 235 -3.21 13.93 -2.82
C TYR A 235 -3.35 14.95 -3.95
N ARG A 236 -2.88 14.63 -5.17
CA ARG A 236 -3.16 15.46 -6.36
C ARG A 236 -4.66 15.47 -6.71
N MET A 237 -5.37 14.36 -6.50
CA MET A 237 -6.82 14.30 -6.72
C MET A 237 -7.57 15.12 -5.66
N PHE A 238 -7.16 15.06 -4.39
CA PHE A 238 -7.70 15.91 -3.33
C PHE A 238 -7.53 17.41 -3.66
N GLN A 239 -6.36 17.80 -4.17
CA GLN A 239 -6.12 19.18 -4.62
C GLN A 239 -7.08 19.55 -5.77
N ARG A 240 -7.22 18.70 -6.79
CA ARG A 240 -8.16 18.93 -7.92
C ARG A 240 -9.61 18.99 -7.48
N ALA A 241 -10.01 18.18 -6.49
CA ALA A 241 -11.35 18.19 -5.91
C ALA A 241 -11.60 19.43 -5.04
N GLY A 242 -10.56 20.19 -4.66
CA GLY A 242 -10.67 21.36 -3.80
C GLY A 242 -10.87 21.05 -2.32
N LEU A 243 -10.33 19.93 -1.82
CA LEU A 243 -10.48 19.46 -0.43
C LEU A 243 -10.29 20.56 0.60
N GLN A 244 -9.27 21.41 0.41
CA GLN A 244 -8.92 22.47 1.36
C GLN A 244 -10.00 23.56 1.51
N SER A 245 -10.93 23.66 0.54
CA SER A 245 -12.05 24.61 0.54
C SER A 245 -13.36 23.99 1.00
N MET A 246 -13.38 22.67 1.28
CA MET A 246 -14.59 21.96 1.70
C MET A 246 -14.87 22.12 3.19
N ALA A 247 -16.15 22.26 3.55
CA ALA A 247 -16.61 22.27 4.93
C ALA A 247 -16.75 20.83 5.45
N LEU A 248 -15.66 20.24 5.92
CA LEU A 248 -15.60 18.89 6.52
C LEU A 248 -15.19 19.00 8.00
N PRO A 249 -16.11 19.38 8.88
CA PRO A 249 -15.78 19.69 10.29
C PRO A 249 -15.33 18.45 11.08
N ALA A 250 -15.78 17.26 10.69
CA ALA A 250 -15.38 16.02 11.35
C ALA A 250 -13.98 15.53 10.95
N LEU A 251 -13.46 15.96 9.79
CA LEU A 251 -12.15 15.54 9.28
C LEU A 251 -11.02 16.05 10.17
N ARG A 252 -10.30 15.13 10.82
CA ARG A 252 -9.24 15.41 11.80
C ARG A 252 -7.86 14.98 11.32
N THR A 253 -7.79 13.91 10.52
CA THR A 253 -6.52 13.25 10.21
C THR A 253 -6.38 12.97 8.72
N LEU A 254 -5.24 13.36 8.16
CA LEU A 254 -4.82 12.97 6.82
C LEU A 254 -3.56 12.12 6.94
N THR A 255 -3.55 10.97 6.28
CA THR A 255 -2.39 10.10 6.24
C THR A 255 -1.89 9.93 4.81
N GLN A 256 -0.56 9.90 4.64
CA GLN A 256 0.09 9.74 3.35
C GLN A 256 1.10 8.61 3.40
N ALA A 257 1.06 7.68 2.44
CA ALA A 257 2.05 6.62 2.28
C ALA A 257 2.10 6.12 0.83
N GLY A 258 2.88 5.07 0.57
CA GLY A 258 2.90 4.37 -0.72
C GLY A 258 3.75 5.03 -1.81
N GLY A 259 4.45 6.09 -1.49
CA GLY A 259 5.37 6.79 -2.36
C GLY A 259 5.82 8.12 -1.74
N LYS A 260 6.92 8.67 -2.25
CA LYS A 260 7.41 9.99 -1.78
C LYS A 260 6.48 11.09 -2.29
N LEU A 261 5.89 11.84 -1.37
CA LEU A 261 5.09 13.01 -1.72
C LEU A 261 6.02 14.14 -2.20
N PRO A 262 5.70 14.83 -3.31
CA PRO A 262 6.45 16.02 -3.72
C PRO A 262 6.50 17.04 -2.58
N GLU A 263 7.67 17.64 -2.34
CA GLU A 263 7.86 18.53 -1.19
C GLU A 263 6.90 19.74 -1.17
N ALA A 264 6.59 20.30 -2.36
CA ALA A 264 5.62 21.38 -2.44
C ALA A 264 4.24 20.97 -1.92
N LEU A 265 3.77 19.79 -2.32
CA LEU A 265 2.48 19.24 -1.89
C LEU A 265 2.50 18.83 -0.41
N HIS A 266 3.64 18.29 0.07
CA HIS A 266 3.84 18.01 1.48
C HIS A 266 3.71 19.28 2.33
N ARG A 267 4.43 20.37 1.97
CA ARG A 267 4.38 21.66 2.67
C ARG A 267 2.97 22.25 2.66
N GLU A 268 2.29 22.19 1.52
CA GLU A 268 0.93 22.68 1.35
C GLU A 268 -0.04 21.99 2.33
N TYR A 269 -0.06 20.66 2.35
CA TYR A 269 -0.96 19.91 3.24
C TYR A 269 -0.57 19.98 4.72
N ALA A 270 0.73 20.02 5.03
CA ALA A 270 1.19 20.22 6.40
C ALA A 270 0.78 21.59 6.96
N ALA A 271 0.98 22.66 6.18
CA ALA A 271 0.57 24.01 6.57
C ALA A 271 -0.96 24.14 6.71
N TRP A 272 -1.72 23.56 5.76
CA TRP A 272 -3.19 23.55 5.86
C TRP A 272 -3.69 22.79 7.09
N ALA A 273 -3.08 21.63 7.39
CA ALA A 273 -3.44 20.84 8.56
C ALA A 273 -3.17 21.62 9.86
N GLU A 274 -2.00 22.26 9.99
CA GLU A 274 -1.64 23.10 11.15
C GLU A 274 -2.62 24.26 11.33
N GLN A 275 -2.91 25.02 10.25
CA GLN A 275 -3.83 26.16 10.26
C GLN A 275 -5.27 25.79 10.67
N THR A 276 -5.68 24.56 10.38
CA THR A 276 -7.05 24.09 10.60
C THR A 276 -7.18 23.15 11.79
N GLY A 277 -6.12 22.96 12.58
CA GLY A 277 -6.10 22.06 13.73
C GLY A 277 -6.22 20.58 13.37
N ARG A 278 -5.91 20.20 12.12
CA ARG A 278 -5.87 18.82 11.62
C ARG A 278 -4.49 18.21 11.79
N ARG A 279 -4.41 16.89 11.70
CA ARG A 279 -3.14 16.17 11.69
C ARG A 279 -2.81 15.70 10.27
N PHE A 280 -1.58 15.93 9.86
CA PHE A 280 -1.05 15.39 8.60
C PHE A 280 0.15 14.49 8.90
N CYS A 281 0.01 13.20 8.66
CA CYS A 281 0.99 12.19 8.99
C CYS A 281 1.55 11.54 7.70
N VAL A 282 2.80 11.81 7.39
CA VAL A 282 3.54 11.11 6.33
C VAL A 282 4.09 9.81 6.89
N MET A 283 3.93 8.72 6.14
CA MET A 283 4.28 7.39 6.61
C MET A 283 5.09 6.64 5.54
N TYR A 284 5.91 5.71 6.00
CA TYR A 284 6.73 4.86 5.16
C TYR A 284 6.44 3.38 5.45
N GLY A 285 6.47 2.57 4.39
CA GLY A 285 6.27 1.14 4.54
C GLY A 285 6.35 0.37 3.24
N GLN A 286 6.41 -0.94 3.39
CA GLN A 286 6.40 -1.93 2.31
C GLN A 286 5.49 -3.09 2.71
N THR A 287 4.92 -3.80 1.73
CA THR A 287 4.08 -4.99 1.98
C THR A 287 4.81 -6.03 2.82
N GLU A 288 6.12 -6.13 2.63
CA GLU A 288 7.07 -6.99 3.34
C GLU A 288 7.19 -6.68 4.85
N ALA A 289 6.59 -5.57 5.33
CA ALA A 289 6.53 -5.21 6.74
C ALA A 289 5.09 -4.97 7.26
N SER A 290 4.07 -5.51 6.60
CA SER A 290 2.66 -5.69 7.04
C SER A 290 1.78 -4.44 7.27
N PRO A 291 1.94 -3.25 6.69
CA PRO A 291 3.01 -2.72 5.84
C PRO A 291 3.86 -1.61 6.47
N ARG A 292 3.60 -1.13 7.70
CA ARG A 292 4.12 0.13 8.20
C ARG A 292 5.45 -0.02 8.94
N MET A 293 6.45 0.81 8.56
CA MET A 293 7.78 0.80 9.15
C MET A 293 8.16 2.13 9.80
N GLY A 294 7.67 3.24 9.25
CA GLY A 294 8.00 4.58 9.75
C GLY A 294 6.84 5.56 9.61
N TYR A 295 6.89 6.61 10.42
CA TYR A 295 5.95 7.73 10.37
C TYR A 295 6.63 9.03 10.76
N LEU A 296 6.21 10.12 10.16
CA LEU A 296 6.58 11.47 10.53
C LEU A 296 5.53 11.99 11.50
N PRO A 297 5.90 12.27 12.78
CA PRO A 297 4.99 12.88 13.73
C PRO A 297 4.35 14.15 13.14
N PRO A 298 3.02 14.34 13.26
CA PRO A 298 2.33 15.47 12.64
C PRO A 298 2.90 16.86 13.02
N GLU A 299 3.39 16.99 14.23
CA GLU A 299 4.04 18.23 14.75
C GLU A 299 5.35 18.55 14.03
N GLU A 300 5.98 17.59 13.41
CA GLU A 300 7.22 17.72 12.67
C GLU A 300 7.02 17.85 11.15
N ALA A 301 5.78 17.74 10.68
CA ALA A 301 5.46 17.65 9.25
C ALA A 301 5.98 18.86 8.45
N ILE A 302 5.95 20.06 9.01
CA ILE A 302 6.50 21.28 8.38
C ILE A 302 8.03 21.30 8.49
N ARG A 303 8.57 21.11 9.70
CA ARG A 303 10.00 21.23 9.98
C ARG A 303 10.82 20.17 9.26
N LYS A 304 10.31 18.94 9.21
CA LYS A 304 10.96 17.77 8.60
C LYS A 304 10.36 17.39 7.25
N CYS A 305 9.93 18.39 6.48
CA CYS A 305 9.37 18.17 5.14
C CYS A 305 10.28 17.29 4.28
N GLY A 306 9.70 16.27 3.61
CA GLY A 306 10.40 15.30 2.79
C GLY A 306 10.97 14.10 3.56
N SER A 307 10.91 14.12 4.90
CA SER A 307 11.26 12.98 5.75
C SER A 307 10.18 11.90 5.70
N MET A 308 10.58 10.64 5.84
CA MET A 308 9.68 9.52 6.14
C MET A 308 9.50 9.31 7.66
N GLY A 309 10.14 10.14 8.47
CA GLY A 309 10.02 10.16 9.93
C GLY A 309 10.96 9.23 10.66
N ILE A 310 10.43 8.65 11.73
CA ILE A 310 11.08 7.74 12.67
C ILE A 310 10.46 6.35 12.58
N PRO A 311 11.11 5.28 13.11
CA PRO A 311 10.49 3.94 13.10
C PRO A 311 9.21 3.93 13.94
N VAL A 312 8.26 3.09 13.52
CA VAL A 312 7.02 2.85 14.28
C VAL A 312 7.32 2.18 15.62
N PRO A 313 6.42 2.29 16.63
CA PRO A 313 6.57 1.59 17.91
C PRO A 313 6.90 0.11 17.73
N GLY A 314 7.95 -0.37 18.40
CA GLY A 314 8.46 -1.75 18.29
C GLY A 314 9.36 -2.01 17.07
N GLY A 315 9.54 -1.02 16.19
CA GLY A 315 10.43 -1.10 15.03
C GLY A 315 11.76 -0.36 15.24
N ARG A 316 12.75 -0.67 14.38
CA ARG A 316 14.06 -0.02 14.36
C ARG A 316 14.57 0.12 12.94
N PHE A 317 15.17 1.26 12.60
CA PHE A 317 15.93 1.47 11.37
C PHE A 317 17.43 1.41 11.62
N GLN A 318 18.13 0.85 10.64
CA GLN A 318 19.58 0.91 10.53
C GLN A 318 19.97 1.31 9.12
N LEU A 319 21.11 1.99 8.97
CA LEU A 319 21.71 2.29 7.67
C LEU A 319 22.98 1.47 7.55
N LEU A 320 23.12 0.72 6.45
CA LEU A 320 24.28 -0.12 6.19
C LEU A 320 25.11 0.43 5.02
N GLN A 321 26.43 0.34 5.18
CA GLN A 321 27.40 0.53 4.10
C GLN A 321 27.36 -0.65 3.13
N GLU A 322 28.06 -0.55 2.00
CA GLU A 322 28.14 -1.64 1.01
C GLU A 322 28.87 -2.90 1.56
N ASP A 323 29.77 -2.72 2.50
CA ASP A 323 30.49 -3.81 3.20
C ASP A 323 29.70 -4.40 4.39
N GLY A 324 28.48 -3.89 4.66
CA GLY A 324 27.62 -4.32 5.76
C GLY A 324 27.87 -3.57 7.08
N GLY A 325 28.81 -2.64 7.13
CA GLY A 325 29.09 -1.82 8.31
C GLY A 325 27.89 -0.88 8.64
N VAL A 326 27.58 -0.73 9.93
CA VAL A 326 26.49 0.16 10.38
C VAL A 326 26.94 1.61 10.35
N ILE A 327 26.18 2.46 9.66
CA ILE A 327 26.42 3.92 9.59
C ILE A 327 25.87 4.59 10.83
N GLN A 328 26.74 5.26 11.59
CA GLN A 328 26.38 6.06 12.76
C GLN A 328 26.29 7.56 12.47
N ALA A 329 27.07 8.04 11.49
CA ALA A 329 27.17 9.46 11.15
C ALA A 329 25.84 9.95 10.53
N ALA A 330 25.43 11.15 10.94
CA ALA A 330 24.30 11.85 10.35
C ALA A 330 24.61 12.19 8.86
N ASP A 331 23.56 12.41 8.08
CA ASP A 331 23.58 12.78 6.66
C ASP A 331 24.41 11.85 5.73
N THR A 332 24.77 10.67 6.23
CA THR A 332 25.47 9.66 5.45
C THR A 332 24.46 8.67 4.86
N VAL A 333 24.57 8.46 3.54
CA VAL A 333 23.65 7.58 2.79
C VAL A 333 24.07 6.12 2.93
N GLY A 334 23.11 5.26 3.26
CA GLY A 334 23.29 3.82 3.32
C GLY A 334 22.03 3.05 2.91
N GLU A 335 22.14 1.73 2.80
CA GLU A 335 20.98 0.87 2.63
C GLU A 335 20.14 0.89 3.91
N LEU A 336 18.84 1.16 3.75
CA LEU A 336 17.90 1.12 4.87
C LEU A 336 17.52 -0.33 5.18
N VAL A 337 17.81 -0.75 6.41
CA VAL A 337 17.36 -2.01 6.97
C VAL A 337 16.35 -1.72 8.08
N TYR A 338 15.28 -2.47 8.09
CA TYR A 338 14.24 -2.39 9.11
C TYR A 338 14.21 -3.66 9.94
N GLN A 339 14.10 -3.52 11.25
CA GLN A 339 13.91 -4.62 12.20
C GLN A 339 12.63 -4.37 12.98
N GLY A 340 11.78 -5.40 13.07
CA GLY A 340 10.53 -5.29 13.82
C GLY A 340 9.67 -6.56 13.76
N PRO A 341 8.75 -6.74 14.72
CA PRO A 341 7.89 -7.92 14.79
C PRO A 341 6.86 -7.99 13.66
N ASN A 342 6.68 -6.92 12.92
CA ASN A 342 5.79 -6.80 11.76
C ASN A 342 6.48 -7.16 10.42
N VAL A 343 7.77 -7.48 10.41
CA VAL A 343 8.45 -8.02 9.23
C VAL A 343 7.85 -9.36 8.88
N ALA A 344 7.47 -9.55 7.63
CA ALA A 344 6.81 -10.75 7.13
C ALA A 344 7.70 -12.00 7.20
N MET A 345 7.10 -13.16 7.03
CA MET A 345 7.79 -14.46 7.10
C MET A 345 8.69 -14.75 5.89
N GLY A 346 8.57 -13.99 4.82
CA GLY A 346 9.27 -14.24 3.55
C GLY A 346 8.31 -14.22 2.37
N TYR A 347 8.82 -14.68 1.22
CA TYR A 347 8.02 -14.78 0.01
C TYR A 347 7.52 -16.21 -0.24
N ALA A 348 6.47 -16.33 -1.05
CA ALA A 348 6.06 -17.55 -1.73
C ALA A 348 5.99 -17.31 -3.23
N GLN A 349 6.39 -18.29 -4.05
CA GLN A 349 6.29 -18.29 -5.51
C GLN A 349 5.44 -19.45 -6.03
N GLN A 350 5.19 -20.43 -5.19
CA GLN A 350 4.39 -21.63 -5.45
C GLN A 350 3.76 -22.18 -4.17
N ALA A 351 2.85 -23.12 -4.30
CA ALA A 351 2.11 -23.73 -3.19
C ALA A 351 3.02 -24.29 -2.07
N ASP A 352 4.11 -24.96 -2.43
CA ASP A 352 5.05 -25.56 -1.47
C ASP A 352 5.72 -24.54 -0.55
N ASP A 353 5.87 -23.27 -1.00
CA ASP A 353 6.46 -22.22 -0.20
C ASP A 353 5.55 -21.76 0.95
N LEU A 354 4.24 -22.06 0.88
CA LEU A 354 3.26 -21.68 1.91
C LEU A 354 3.43 -22.42 3.23
N ARG A 355 4.11 -23.58 3.23
CA ARG A 355 4.45 -24.34 4.43
C ARG A 355 5.75 -23.94 5.11
N LEU A 356 6.55 -23.03 4.48
CA LEU A 356 7.81 -22.59 5.05
C LEU A 356 7.59 -21.67 6.26
N GLY A 357 8.41 -21.83 7.29
CA GLY A 357 8.44 -20.93 8.46
C GLY A 357 8.96 -19.54 8.14
N ASP A 358 9.21 -18.76 9.19
CA ASP A 358 9.79 -17.41 9.06
C ASP A 358 11.25 -17.52 8.56
N GLN A 359 11.51 -16.89 7.41
CA GLN A 359 12.81 -16.86 6.75
C GLN A 359 13.54 -15.52 6.97
N TRP A 360 12.84 -14.48 7.41
CA TRP A 360 13.39 -13.14 7.57
C TRP A 360 13.71 -12.78 9.02
N HIS A 361 13.19 -13.55 9.96
CA HIS A 361 13.53 -13.43 11.38
C HIS A 361 13.41 -12.00 11.94
N GLY A 362 12.42 -11.25 11.42
CA GLY A 362 12.16 -9.89 11.87
C GLY A 362 13.09 -8.83 11.28
N GLU A 363 13.92 -9.14 10.28
CA GLU A 363 14.81 -8.20 9.60
C GLU A 363 14.48 -8.10 8.10
N LEU A 364 14.37 -6.86 7.61
CA LEU A 364 14.05 -6.57 6.21
C LEU A 364 15.09 -5.62 5.61
N HIS A 365 15.83 -6.11 4.62
CA HIS A 365 16.59 -5.29 3.70
C HIS A 365 15.64 -4.64 2.71
N THR A 366 15.34 -3.36 2.89
CA THR A 366 14.25 -2.69 2.17
C THR A 366 14.54 -2.47 0.68
N GLY A 367 15.82 -2.51 0.31
CA GLY A 367 16.29 -2.11 -1.01
C GLY A 367 16.17 -0.60 -1.27
N ASP A 368 15.79 0.20 -0.26
CA ASP A 368 15.83 1.65 -0.30
C ASP A 368 17.15 2.17 0.26
N MET A 369 17.66 3.24 -0.35
CA MET A 369 18.78 4.02 0.17
C MET A 369 18.21 5.20 0.96
N ALA A 370 18.74 5.42 2.16
CA ALA A 370 18.29 6.48 3.04
C ALA A 370 19.47 7.16 3.75
N LYS A 371 19.19 8.33 4.31
CA LYS A 371 20.06 9.01 5.25
C LYS A 371 19.26 9.38 6.51
N ARG A 372 19.96 9.63 7.62
CA ARG A 372 19.38 10.08 8.87
C ARG A 372 19.97 11.44 9.23
N ASP A 373 19.14 12.42 9.63
CA ASP A 373 19.63 13.69 10.12
C ASP A 373 20.10 13.62 11.58
N GLU A 374 20.62 14.72 12.11
CA GLU A 374 21.11 14.83 13.50
C GLU A 374 20.00 14.64 14.54
N ASP A 375 18.75 14.97 14.19
CA ASP A 375 17.58 14.78 15.06
C ASP A 375 17.01 13.35 15.00
N GLY A 376 17.59 12.46 14.19
CA GLY A 376 17.18 11.06 14.08
C GLY A 376 16.07 10.78 13.07
N PHE A 377 15.69 11.75 12.24
CA PHE A 377 14.69 11.57 11.18
C PHE A 377 15.33 11.01 9.91
N TYR A 378 14.62 10.07 9.26
CA TYR A 378 15.10 9.37 8.08
C TYR A 378 14.50 9.95 6.79
N TYR A 379 15.32 9.98 5.74
CA TYR A 379 14.96 10.48 4.40
C TYR A 379 15.32 9.45 3.35
N ILE A 380 14.34 9.01 2.54
CA ILE A 380 14.61 8.16 1.39
C ILE A 380 15.25 9.00 0.29
N VAL A 381 16.39 8.53 -0.21
CA VAL A 381 17.16 9.18 -1.28
C VAL A 381 17.09 8.43 -2.61
N GLY A 382 16.60 7.17 -2.61
CA GLY A 382 16.40 6.39 -3.83
C GLY A 382 16.32 4.90 -3.58
N ARG A 383 16.25 4.11 -4.66
CA ARG A 383 16.26 2.64 -4.63
C ARG A 383 17.66 2.09 -4.89
N LYS A 384 18.10 1.09 -4.13
CA LYS A 384 19.41 0.45 -4.29
C LYS A 384 19.66 -0.07 -5.72
N LYS A 385 18.62 -0.57 -6.39
CA LYS A 385 18.66 -1.06 -7.77
C LYS A 385 18.43 0.03 -8.83
N ARG A 386 18.08 1.25 -8.44
CA ARG A 386 17.81 2.37 -9.35
C ARG A 386 18.97 3.36 -9.39
N PHE A 387 20.17 2.82 -9.58
CA PHE A 387 21.38 3.60 -9.84
C PHE A 387 22.00 3.13 -11.15
N VAL A 388 22.55 4.07 -11.87
CA VAL A 388 23.41 3.83 -13.04
C VAL A 388 24.80 4.40 -12.77
N LYS A 389 25.82 3.83 -13.38
CA LYS A 389 27.17 4.42 -13.35
C LYS A 389 27.34 5.28 -14.60
N LEU A 390 27.51 6.57 -14.43
CA LEU A 390 27.82 7.51 -15.49
C LEU A 390 29.29 7.93 -15.34
N TYR A 391 30.12 7.51 -16.25
CA TYR A 391 31.60 7.75 -16.19
C TYR A 391 32.20 7.39 -14.82
N GLY A 392 31.77 6.26 -14.26
CA GLY A 392 32.24 5.77 -12.95
C GLY A 392 31.55 6.38 -11.73
N ASN A 393 30.76 7.45 -11.89
CA ASN A 393 29.99 8.04 -10.81
C ASN A 393 28.64 7.34 -10.68
N ARG A 394 28.26 7.00 -9.44
CA ARG A 394 26.96 6.42 -9.14
C ARG A 394 25.87 7.50 -9.11
N VAL A 395 24.92 7.42 -10.03
CA VAL A 395 23.82 8.38 -10.20
C VAL A 395 22.49 7.69 -9.88
N SER A 396 21.72 8.29 -8.97
CA SER A 396 20.38 7.83 -8.64
C SER A 396 19.37 8.30 -9.68
N LEU A 397 18.63 7.37 -10.28
CA LEU A 397 17.54 7.68 -11.21
C LEU A 397 16.41 8.44 -10.49
N ASP A 398 16.15 8.12 -9.24
CA ASP A 398 15.13 8.79 -8.42
C ASP A 398 15.52 10.25 -8.13
N GLU A 399 16.82 10.53 -7.95
CA GLU A 399 17.31 11.89 -7.76
C GLU A 399 17.20 12.72 -9.05
N VAL A 400 17.49 12.12 -10.20
CA VAL A 400 17.30 12.76 -11.51
C VAL A 400 15.82 13.14 -11.71
N GLU A 401 14.90 12.21 -11.42
CA GLU A 401 13.45 12.50 -11.48
C GLU A 401 13.07 13.64 -10.54
N ARG A 402 13.62 13.65 -9.33
CA ARG A 402 13.37 14.72 -8.34
C ARG A 402 13.86 16.09 -8.84
N LEU A 403 15.07 16.16 -9.36
CA LEU A 403 15.64 17.40 -9.91
C LEU A 403 14.78 17.96 -11.03
N LEU A 404 14.38 17.10 -11.98
CA LEU A 404 13.53 17.48 -13.10
C LEU A 404 12.13 17.91 -12.64
N SER A 405 11.49 17.15 -11.74
CA SER A 405 10.16 17.50 -11.22
C SER A 405 10.16 18.77 -10.39
N THR A 406 11.27 19.11 -9.74
CA THR A 406 11.42 20.38 -9.01
C THR A 406 11.58 21.54 -9.98
N ARG A 407 12.35 21.37 -11.06
CA ARG A 407 12.61 22.43 -12.05
C ARG A 407 11.44 22.66 -13.00
N PHE A 408 10.71 21.59 -13.33
CA PHE A 408 9.61 21.56 -14.29
C PHE A 408 8.35 20.94 -13.65
N PRO A 409 7.70 21.60 -12.69
CA PRO A 409 6.64 21.00 -11.88
C PRO A 409 5.35 20.68 -12.65
N GLN A 410 5.20 21.20 -13.86
CA GLN A 410 4.07 20.95 -14.76
C GLN A 410 4.15 19.62 -15.51
N ALA A 411 5.33 18.98 -15.52
CA ALA A 411 5.57 17.70 -16.21
C ALA A 411 5.81 16.55 -15.25
N GLY A 412 5.37 15.35 -15.63
CA GLY A 412 5.82 14.10 -15.02
C GLY A 412 7.15 13.65 -15.64
N PHE A 413 8.01 13.04 -14.83
CA PHE A 413 9.27 12.47 -15.31
C PHE A 413 9.44 11.04 -14.80
N ALA A 414 10.06 10.19 -15.63
CA ALA A 414 10.46 8.85 -15.26
C ALA A 414 11.81 8.51 -15.92
N CYS A 415 12.72 7.97 -15.14
CA CYS A 415 14.07 7.64 -15.57
C CYS A 415 14.32 6.14 -15.55
N VAL A 416 14.92 5.62 -16.59
CA VAL A 416 15.50 4.27 -16.66
C VAL A 416 16.87 4.36 -17.29
N GLY A 417 17.72 3.36 -17.12
CA GLY A 417 19.04 3.45 -17.72
C GLY A 417 19.91 2.23 -17.47
N LYS A 418 21.02 2.23 -18.16
CA LYS A 418 22.16 1.32 -18.00
C LYS A 418 23.41 2.16 -17.84
N ASP A 419 24.52 1.55 -17.44
CA ASP A 419 25.78 2.26 -17.29
C ASP A 419 26.11 3.09 -18.54
N ASP A 420 26.51 4.34 -18.30
CA ASP A 420 26.83 5.38 -19.28
C ASP A 420 25.68 5.85 -20.19
N CYS A 421 24.42 5.45 -19.91
CA CYS A 421 23.24 5.91 -20.64
C CYS A 421 22.04 6.07 -19.70
N LEU A 422 21.53 7.29 -19.59
CA LEU A 422 20.33 7.61 -18.84
C LEU A 422 19.21 7.98 -19.80
N ARG A 423 18.12 7.21 -19.78
CA ARG A 423 16.89 7.55 -20.50
C ARG A 423 15.88 8.19 -19.57
N ILE A 424 15.34 9.30 -20.03
CA ILE A 424 14.43 10.15 -19.30
C ILE A 424 13.18 10.35 -20.14
N PHE A 425 12.03 9.98 -19.60
CA PHE A 425 10.74 10.16 -20.23
C PHE A 425 9.99 11.28 -19.54
N HIS A 426 9.25 12.11 -20.31
CA HIS A 426 8.33 13.11 -19.77
C HIS A 426 6.99 13.07 -20.51
N ASP A 427 5.91 13.53 -19.85
CA ASP A 427 4.55 13.56 -20.40
C ASP A 427 4.07 14.98 -20.73
N SER A 428 4.98 15.94 -20.85
CA SER A 428 4.65 17.29 -21.27
C SER A 428 4.48 17.38 -22.79
N PRO A 429 3.47 18.12 -23.26
CA PRO A 429 3.29 18.41 -24.68
C PRO A 429 4.27 19.47 -25.23
N GLU A 430 5.07 20.11 -24.37
CA GLU A 430 5.99 21.17 -24.75
C GLU A 430 7.26 20.62 -25.44
N PRO A 431 7.49 20.87 -26.75
CA PRO A 431 8.64 20.30 -27.46
C PRO A 431 10.00 20.78 -26.93
N ALA A 432 10.06 21.99 -26.38
CA ALA A 432 11.28 22.56 -25.83
C ALA A 432 11.76 21.85 -24.57
N LEU A 433 10.85 21.20 -23.81
CA LEU A 433 11.18 20.57 -22.54
C LEU A 433 12.26 19.48 -22.67
N THR A 434 12.30 18.76 -23.80
CA THR A 434 13.33 17.74 -24.06
C THR A 434 14.74 18.34 -24.02
N GLN A 435 14.96 19.47 -24.68
CA GLN A 435 16.23 20.17 -24.69
C GLN A 435 16.51 20.85 -23.35
N ASP A 436 15.53 21.55 -22.78
CA ASP A 436 15.67 22.25 -21.50
C ASP A 436 16.03 21.30 -20.35
N ALA A 437 15.44 20.11 -20.32
CA ALA A 437 15.75 19.08 -19.34
C ALA A 437 17.19 18.54 -19.51
N THR A 438 17.62 18.34 -20.75
CA THR A 438 18.98 17.89 -21.06
C THR A 438 20.00 18.93 -20.61
N ASP A 439 19.78 20.20 -20.94
CA ASP A 439 20.71 21.28 -20.62
C ASP A 439 20.75 21.52 -19.10
N TYR A 440 19.60 21.47 -18.44
CA TYR A 440 19.51 21.60 -17.00
C TYR A 440 20.29 20.47 -16.28
N LEU A 441 20.08 19.21 -16.67
CA LEU A 441 20.79 18.08 -16.05
C LEU A 441 22.29 18.12 -16.33
N SER A 442 22.68 18.48 -17.55
CA SER A 442 24.10 18.63 -17.90
C SER A 442 24.81 19.69 -17.03
N ALA A 443 24.14 20.81 -16.79
CA ALA A 443 24.65 21.87 -15.92
C ALA A 443 24.69 21.47 -14.44
N GLN A 444 23.63 20.81 -13.94
CA GLN A 444 23.52 20.43 -12.52
C GLN A 444 24.41 19.26 -12.13
N MET A 445 24.56 18.28 -13.01
CA MET A 445 25.26 17.02 -12.72
C MET A 445 26.67 16.99 -13.31
N HIS A 446 27.06 17.99 -14.08
CA HIS A 446 28.38 18.11 -14.73
C HIS A 446 28.74 16.92 -15.65
N PHE A 447 27.73 16.34 -16.31
CA PHE A 447 27.91 15.33 -17.33
C PHE A 447 27.64 15.88 -18.73
N PRO A 448 28.28 15.31 -19.77
CA PRO A 448 28.02 15.71 -21.16
C PRO A 448 26.55 15.46 -21.54
N PRO A 449 25.90 16.36 -22.33
CA PRO A 449 24.49 16.23 -22.74
C PRO A 449 24.13 14.89 -23.36
N ARG A 450 25.04 14.26 -24.08
CA ARG A 450 24.86 12.96 -24.77
C ARG A 450 24.52 11.79 -23.84
N VAL A 451 24.78 11.91 -22.54
CA VAL A 451 24.45 10.90 -21.52
C VAL A 451 22.95 10.87 -21.24
N PHE A 452 22.28 12.00 -21.43
CA PHE A 452 20.87 12.19 -21.14
C PHE A 452 20.04 12.04 -22.42
N GLN A 453 19.37 10.90 -22.56
CA GLN A 453 18.44 10.68 -23.69
C GLN A 453 17.03 11.01 -23.24
N VAL A 454 16.58 12.24 -23.48
CA VAL A 454 15.25 12.73 -23.08
C VAL A 454 14.25 12.49 -24.21
N GLN A 455 13.07 11.94 -23.88
CA GLN A 455 12.00 11.61 -24.81
C GLN A 455 10.63 11.97 -24.25
N ALA A 456 9.78 12.58 -25.09
CA ALA A 456 8.38 12.82 -24.76
C ALA A 456 7.54 11.54 -24.97
N LEU A 457 6.58 11.33 -24.07
CA LEU A 457 5.52 10.33 -24.16
C LEU A 457 4.16 11.00 -24.03
N ALA A 458 3.12 10.40 -24.59
CA ALA A 458 1.74 10.88 -24.39
C ALA A 458 1.33 10.82 -22.91
N SER A 459 1.80 9.81 -22.19
CA SER A 459 1.69 9.68 -20.72
C SER A 459 2.76 8.73 -20.19
N ILE A 460 3.21 8.95 -18.96
CA ILE A 460 4.09 8.01 -18.27
C ILE A 460 3.29 6.78 -17.83
N PRO A 461 3.68 5.56 -18.24
CA PRO A 461 3.00 4.33 -17.84
C PRO A 461 2.90 4.18 -16.33
N LYS A 462 1.72 3.81 -15.82
CA LYS A 462 1.46 3.54 -14.40
C LYS A 462 0.90 2.15 -14.22
N ASN A 463 1.15 1.56 -13.06
CA ASN A 463 0.50 0.33 -12.63
C ASN A 463 -0.88 0.63 -11.98
N GLU A 464 -1.63 -0.41 -11.62
CA GLU A 464 -2.96 -0.32 -10.99
C GLU A 464 -2.94 0.48 -9.67
N SER A 465 -1.83 0.49 -8.94
CA SER A 465 -1.66 1.29 -7.71
C SER A 465 -1.27 2.76 -7.98
N GLY A 466 -1.26 3.22 -9.26
CA GLY A 466 -0.92 4.58 -9.66
C GLY A 466 0.59 4.90 -9.63
N LYS A 467 1.46 3.91 -9.39
CA LYS A 467 2.91 4.07 -9.42
C LYS A 467 3.44 3.94 -10.85
N THR A 468 4.55 4.63 -11.15
CA THR A 468 5.24 4.51 -12.45
C THR A 468 5.61 3.05 -12.73
N ASN A 469 5.25 2.57 -13.92
CA ASN A 469 5.63 1.26 -14.41
C ASN A 469 6.97 1.32 -15.14
N TYR A 470 8.05 1.22 -14.38
CA TYR A 470 9.41 1.31 -14.92
C TYR A 470 9.77 0.16 -15.86
N ARG A 471 9.17 -1.02 -15.67
CA ARG A 471 9.38 -2.14 -16.57
C ARG A 471 8.89 -1.84 -17.98
N ALA A 472 7.70 -1.27 -18.11
CA ALA A 472 7.18 -0.85 -19.40
C ALA A 472 8.09 0.21 -20.07
N LEU A 473 8.74 1.08 -19.27
CA LEU A 473 9.72 2.04 -19.78
C LEU A 473 11.06 1.39 -20.15
N GLU A 474 11.51 0.37 -19.42
CA GLU A 474 12.71 -0.42 -19.74
C GLU A 474 12.53 -1.23 -21.03
N GLU A 475 11.32 -1.72 -21.33
CA GLU A 475 10.99 -2.42 -22.57
C GLU A 475 10.98 -1.50 -23.81
N MET A 476 11.00 -0.16 -23.61
CA MET A 476 11.11 0.85 -24.67
C MET A 476 12.60 1.18 -25.02
N ILE A 477 13.56 0.57 -24.33
CA ILE A 477 15.01 0.73 -24.53
C ILE A 477 15.55 -0.40 -25.42
#